data_11af53d1bf686bbddf24ff815f49a27b
#
_entry.id   11af53d1bf686bbddf24ff815f49a27b
#
_cell.length_a   1.000
_cell.length_b   1.000
_cell.length_c   1.000
_cell.angle_alpha   90.00
_cell.angle_beta   90.00
_cell.angle_gamma   90.00
#
_symmetry.space_group_name_H-M   'P 1'
#
loop_
_entity.id
_entity.type
_entity.pdbx_description
1 polymer ?
#
loop_
_entity_poly.entity_id
_entity_poly.type
_entity_poly.pdbx_seq_one_letter_code
_entity_poly.pdbx_strand_id
1 'polypeptide(L)'
;MQKRRDDMQFQMNTGSDIHGDRHLVDDAEKIVTAALGHLAHRLSRLEVHLADVNGAKGGADDIRCTIEARPEGMKPLAVTHSDANAKAAMHGAAKKLRTLLDSEFGKLARR
;
A
#
# COMPACT_ATOMS: atom_id res chain seq x y z
N MET A 1 10.84 20.85 18.13
CA MET A 1 9.90 20.00 17.55
C MET A 1 10.42 18.62 17.46
N GLN A 2 9.65 17.76 17.89
CA GLN A 2 10.12 16.49 17.89
C GLN A 2 9.81 15.78 16.63
N LYS A 3 10.66 14.95 16.21
CA LYS A 3 10.45 14.18 15.08
C LYS A 3 9.47 13.12 15.40
N ARG A 4 8.51 12.92 14.55
CA ARG A 4 7.56 11.90 14.77
C ARG A 4 8.20 10.58 14.52
N ARG A 5 7.85 9.61 15.33
CA ARG A 5 8.45 8.31 15.16
C ARG A 5 7.96 7.63 13.92
N ASP A 6 6.89 8.13 13.34
CA ASP A 6 6.40 7.58 12.11
C ASP A 6 6.76 8.47 10.95
N ASP A 7 7.98 8.88 10.85
CA ASP A 7 8.45 9.68 9.75
C ASP A 7 8.44 8.94 8.45
N MET A 8 7.65 7.93 8.34
CA MET A 8 7.50 7.18 7.13
C MET A 8 7.01 8.08 6.01
N GLN A 9 7.63 7.96 4.86
CA GLN A 9 7.18 8.68 3.68
C GLN A 9 6.08 7.91 2.99
N PHE A 10 4.98 8.58 2.70
CA PHE A 10 3.88 7.97 1.99
C PHE A 10 3.76 8.62 0.62
N GLN A 11 3.70 7.82 -0.42
CA GLN A 11 3.59 8.34 -1.77
C GLN A 11 2.58 7.52 -2.53
N MET A 12 1.81 8.18 -3.38
CA MET A 12 0.82 7.50 -4.19
C MET A 12 0.96 7.91 -5.64
N ASN A 13 0.90 6.92 -6.51
CA ASN A 13 0.93 7.14 -7.95
C ASN A 13 -0.29 6.50 -8.57
N THR A 14 -0.93 7.21 -9.50
CA THR A 14 -2.06 6.66 -10.22
C THR A 14 -1.74 6.65 -11.70
N GLY A 15 -2.21 5.64 -12.39
CA GLY A 15 -2.09 5.61 -13.83
C GLY A 15 -2.97 6.65 -14.46
N SER A 16 -2.79 6.89 -15.77
CA SER A 16 -3.51 7.92 -16.47
C SER A 16 -5.01 7.68 -16.51
N ASP A 17 -5.44 6.44 -16.36
CA ASP A 17 -6.85 6.10 -16.39
C ASP A 17 -7.53 6.21 -15.02
N ILE A 18 -6.81 6.59 -13.99
CA ILE A 18 -7.36 6.73 -12.68
C ILE A 18 -7.25 8.17 -12.25
N HIS A 19 -8.40 8.72 -11.87
CA HIS A 19 -8.42 10.10 -11.41
C HIS A 19 -7.99 10.16 -9.96
N GLY A 20 -6.79 10.68 -9.72
CA GLY A 20 -6.29 10.80 -8.38
C GLY A 20 -6.47 12.21 -7.85
N ASP A 21 -7.08 12.33 -6.67
CA ASP A 21 -7.22 13.63 -6.05
C ASP A 21 -6.80 13.49 -4.60
N ARG A 22 -6.94 14.58 -3.88
CA ARG A 22 -6.50 14.60 -2.49
C ARG A 22 -7.25 13.59 -1.64
N HIS A 23 -8.55 13.43 -1.91
CA HIS A 23 -9.35 12.48 -1.13
C HIS A 23 -8.88 11.06 -1.34
N LEU A 24 -8.50 10.72 -2.55
CA LEU A 24 -8.02 9.38 -2.84
C LEU A 24 -6.69 9.13 -2.13
N VAL A 25 -5.81 10.11 -2.11
CA VAL A 25 -4.53 9.98 -1.41
C VAL A 25 -4.75 9.82 0.08
N ASP A 26 -5.65 10.65 0.66
CA ASP A 26 -5.94 10.56 2.07
C ASP A 26 -6.56 9.22 2.44
N ASP A 27 -7.48 8.73 1.59
CA ASP A 27 -8.09 7.43 1.81
C ASP A 27 -7.05 6.32 1.77
N ALA A 28 -6.14 6.39 0.80
CA ALA A 28 -5.11 5.38 0.66
C ALA A 28 -4.23 5.33 1.92
N GLU A 29 -3.83 6.49 2.39
CA GLU A 29 -2.98 6.54 3.57
C GLU A 29 -3.70 5.96 4.78
N LYS A 30 -4.98 6.33 4.96
CA LYS A 30 -5.74 5.81 6.08
C LYS A 30 -5.96 4.31 5.99
N ILE A 31 -6.30 3.83 4.81
CA ILE A 31 -6.57 2.41 4.63
C ILE A 31 -5.31 1.58 4.91
N VAL A 32 -4.20 1.99 4.33
CA VAL A 32 -2.98 1.21 4.46
C VAL A 32 -2.42 1.28 5.87
N THR A 33 -2.35 2.48 6.45
CA THR A 33 -1.78 2.60 7.79
C THR A 33 -2.66 1.94 8.84
N ALA A 34 -3.98 1.97 8.66
CA ALA A 34 -4.88 1.28 9.58
C ALA A 34 -4.67 -0.23 9.51
N ALA A 35 -4.49 -0.77 8.30
CA ALA A 35 -4.27 -2.20 8.15
C ALA A 35 -2.96 -2.64 8.78
N LEU A 36 -1.93 -1.82 8.66
CA LEU A 36 -0.62 -2.18 9.18
C LEU A 36 -0.50 -1.99 10.69
N GLY A 37 -1.28 -1.07 11.24
CA GLY A 37 -1.21 -0.79 12.66
C GLY A 37 0.20 -0.37 13.07
N HIS A 38 0.69 -0.91 14.18
CA HIS A 38 1.99 -0.51 14.67
C HIS A 38 3.13 -0.95 13.76
N LEU A 39 2.89 -1.86 12.84
CA LEU A 39 3.95 -2.26 11.92
C LEU A 39 4.41 -1.11 11.05
N ALA A 40 3.53 -0.12 10.82
CA ALA A 40 3.89 1.03 10.01
C ALA A 40 5.09 1.79 10.58
N HIS A 41 5.29 1.72 11.91
CA HIS A 41 6.42 2.41 12.53
C HIS A 41 7.77 1.82 12.15
N ARG A 42 7.76 0.62 11.59
CA ARG A 42 9.00 -0.03 11.19
C ARG A 42 9.32 0.19 9.71
N LEU A 43 8.52 1.01 9.04
CA LEU A 43 8.71 1.28 7.62
C LEU A 43 9.23 2.68 7.42
N SER A 44 10.19 2.84 6.50
CA SER A 44 10.66 4.16 6.13
C SER A 44 9.86 4.73 4.96
N ARG A 45 9.21 3.89 4.18
CA ARG A 45 8.50 4.36 3.00
C ARG A 45 7.40 3.39 2.61
N LEU A 46 6.29 3.95 2.17
CA LEU A 46 5.20 3.20 1.54
C LEU A 46 4.86 3.89 0.24
N GLU A 47 4.71 3.10 -0.80
CA GLU A 47 4.34 3.64 -2.09
C GLU A 47 3.16 2.85 -2.62
N VAL A 48 2.07 3.54 -2.94
CA VAL A 48 0.86 2.90 -3.43
C VAL A 48 0.70 3.27 -4.90
N HIS A 49 0.52 2.25 -5.73
CA HIS A 49 0.32 2.47 -7.16
C HIS A 49 -1.03 1.89 -7.56
N LEU A 50 -1.84 2.69 -8.23
CA LEU A 50 -3.13 2.23 -8.73
C LEU A 50 -3.12 2.30 -10.25
N ALA A 51 -3.66 1.28 -10.88
CA ALA A 51 -3.78 1.24 -12.32
C ALA A 51 -5.05 0.53 -12.71
N ASP A 52 -5.70 1.00 -13.78
CA ASP A 52 -6.86 0.33 -14.35
C ASP A 52 -6.34 -0.65 -15.38
N VAL A 53 -6.41 -1.93 -15.08
CA VAL A 53 -5.79 -2.92 -15.96
C VAL A 53 -6.66 -3.30 -17.14
N ASN A 54 -7.95 -2.94 -17.11
CA ASN A 54 -8.80 -3.16 -18.27
C ASN A 54 -8.91 -1.93 -19.16
N GLY A 55 -8.66 -0.76 -18.59
CA GLY A 55 -8.66 0.46 -19.36
C GLY A 55 -9.98 0.69 -20.06
N ALA A 56 -9.91 1.06 -21.34
CA ALA A 56 -11.08 1.43 -22.11
C ALA A 56 -11.77 0.24 -22.76
N LYS A 57 -11.37 -0.96 -22.45
CA LYS A 57 -11.92 -2.11 -23.17
C LYS A 57 -13.30 -2.51 -22.73
N GLY A 58 -13.85 -1.87 -21.79
CA GLY A 58 -15.19 -2.23 -21.33
C GLY A 58 -15.16 -3.46 -20.47
N GLY A 59 -16.31 -3.89 -20.02
CA GLY A 59 -16.42 -4.98 -19.09
C GLY A 59 -16.25 -4.47 -17.68
N ALA A 60 -16.02 -5.36 -16.74
CA ALA A 60 -15.88 -4.95 -15.36
C ALA A 60 -14.57 -4.19 -15.18
N ASP A 61 -14.64 -3.13 -14.40
CA ASP A 61 -13.44 -2.40 -14.07
C ASP A 61 -12.59 -3.26 -13.18
N ASP A 62 -11.32 -3.24 -13.45
CA ASP A 62 -10.38 -4.03 -12.68
C ASP A 62 -9.25 -3.10 -12.31
N ILE A 63 -9.22 -2.73 -11.05
CA ILE A 63 -8.21 -1.81 -10.55
C ILE A 63 -7.16 -2.61 -9.82
N ARG A 64 -5.91 -2.42 -10.22
CA ARG A 64 -4.79 -3.09 -9.57
C ARG A 64 -4.12 -2.12 -8.61
N CYS A 65 -3.93 -2.59 -7.39
CA CYS A 65 -3.19 -1.82 -6.40
C CYS A 65 -1.91 -2.58 -6.07
N THR A 66 -0.79 -1.90 -6.23
CA THR A 66 0.50 -2.42 -5.82
C THR A 66 1.00 -1.56 -4.68
N ILE A 67 1.42 -2.17 -3.58
CA ILE A 67 1.98 -1.44 -2.47
C ILE A 67 3.40 -1.91 -2.26
N GLU A 68 4.33 -0.96 -2.32
CA GLU A 68 5.72 -1.23 -2.02
C GLU A 68 6.04 -0.68 -0.65
N ALA A 69 6.68 -1.49 0.17
CA ALA A 69 7.04 -1.09 1.52
C ALA A 69 8.53 -1.25 1.72
N ARG A 70 9.12 -0.31 2.42
CA ARG A 70 10.55 -0.36 2.70
C ARG A 70 10.74 -0.45 4.20
N PRO A 71 10.84 -1.68 4.73
CA PRO A 71 11.11 -1.83 6.18
C PRO A 71 12.54 -1.42 6.49
N GLU A 72 12.71 -0.86 7.67
CA GLU A 72 14.05 -0.44 8.08
C GLU A 72 14.93 -1.66 8.26
N GLY A 73 16.09 -1.63 7.63
CA GLY A 73 17.06 -2.71 7.76
C GLY A 73 16.75 -3.95 6.95
N MET A 74 15.75 -3.89 6.06
CA MET A 74 15.37 -5.04 5.26
C MET A 74 15.22 -4.62 3.81
N LYS A 75 15.12 -5.61 2.94
CA LYS A 75 14.87 -5.35 1.53
C LYS A 75 13.45 -4.89 1.32
N PRO A 76 13.20 -4.09 0.28
CA PRO A 76 11.84 -3.67 -0.03
C PRO A 76 10.95 -4.88 -0.33
N LEU A 77 9.70 -4.74 0.04
CA LEU A 77 8.68 -5.76 -0.20
C LEU A 77 7.56 -5.14 -1.02
N ALA A 78 6.88 -5.96 -1.80
CA ALA A 78 5.76 -5.48 -2.61
C ALA A 78 4.66 -6.52 -2.65
N VAL A 79 3.43 -6.03 -2.69
CA VAL A 79 2.25 -6.89 -2.87
C VAL A 79 1.35 -6.25 -3.91
N THR A 80 0.50 -7.06 -4.51
CA THR A 80 -0.43 -6.59 -5.53
C THR A 80 -1.78 -7.26 -5.32
N HIS A 81 -2.83 -6.48 -5.52
CA HIS A 81 -4.19 -6.99 -5.45
C HIS A 81 -5.06 -6.22 -6.43
N SER A 82 -5.90 -6.93 -7.16
CA SER A 82 -6.83 -6.30 -8.08
C SER A 82 -8.24 -6.50 -7.60
N ASP A 83 -9.08 -5.50 -7.82
CA ASP A 83 -10.46 -5.59 -7.40
C ASP A 83 -11.30 -4.65 -8.26
N ALA A 84 -12.60 -4.60 -7.99
CA ALA A 84 -13.52 -3.87 -8.83
C ALA A 84 -13.37 -2.36 -8.75
N ASN A 85 -12.87 -1.85 -7.64
CA ASN A 85 -12.68 -0.41 -7.50
C ASN A 85 -11.44 -0.13 -6.67
N ALA A 86 -11.07 1.15 -6.64
CA ALA A 86 -9.82 1.54 -5.99
C ALA A 86 -9.79 1.20 -4.51
N LYS A 87 -10.89 1.47 -3.80
CA LYS A 87 -10.89 1.20 -2.37
C LYS A 87 -10.75 -0.29 -2.07
N ALA A 88 -11.50 -1.11 -2.79
CA ALA A 88 -11.42 -2.55 -2.59
C ALA A 88 -10.03 -3.07 -2.91
N ALA A 89 -9.42 -2.53 -3.98
CA ALA A 89 -8.07 -2.93 -4.35
C ALA A 89 -7.06 -2.56 -3.26
N MET A 90 -7.21 -1.36 -2.72
CA MET A 90 -6.30 -0.90 -1.66
C MET A 90 -6.47 -1.71 -0.38
N HIS A 91 -7.72 -2.02 0.00
CA HIS A 91 -7.95 -2.85 1.18
C HIS A 91 -7.32 -4.23 1.02
N GLY A 92 -7.52 -4.84 -0.14
CA GLY A 92 -6.97 -6.17 -0.39
C GLY A 92 -5.45 -6.17 -0.38
N ALA A 93 -4.85 -5.18 -1.04
CA ALA A 93 -3.39 -5.09 -1.05
C ALA A 93 -2.83 -4.82 0.33
N ALA A 94 -3.51 -3.97 1.11
CA ALA A 94 -3.05 -3.67 2.46
C ALA A 94 -3.08 -4.90 3.37
N LYS A 95 -4.10 -5.75 3.22
CA LYS A 95 -4.17 -6.99 3.97
C LYS A 95 -3.03 -7.92 3.60
N LYS A 96 -2.74 -8.03 2.31
CA LYS A 96 -1.63 -8.86 1.88
C LYS A 96 -0.31 -8.34 2.42
N LEU A 97 -0.15 -7.03 2.43
CA LEU A 97 1.08 -6.45 2.96
C LEU A 97 1.22 -6.72 4.44
N ARG A 98 0.13 -6.59 5.20
CA ARG A 98 0.18 -6.89 6.63
C ARG A 98 0.63 -8.32 6.88
N THR A 99 0.07 -9.26 6.13
CA THR A 99 0.43 -10.66 6.27
C THR A 99 1.90 -10.89 5.93
N LEU A 100 2.36 -10.26 4.85
CA LEU A 100 3.75 -10.42 4.45
C LEU A 100 4.70 -9.83 5.48
N LEU A 101 4.39 -8.65 6.00
CA LEU A 101 5.23 -8.02 7.00
C LEU A 101 5.28 -8.83 8.29
N ASP A 102 4.13 -9.34 8.73
CA ASP A 102 4.11 -10.19 9.91
C ASP A 102 5.03 -11.39 9.72
N SER A 103 4.98 -11.99 8.54
CA SER A 103 5.80 -13.15 8.25
C SER A 103 7.29 -12.80 8.24
N GLU A 104 7.65 -11.70 7.56
CA GLU A 104 9.06 -11.33 7.47
C GLU A 104 9.63 -10.90 8.80
N PHE A 105 8.87 -10.12 9.56
CA PHE A 105 9.34 -9.72 10.88
C PHE A 105 9.41 -10.91 11.83
N GLY A 106 8.49 -11.85 11.67
CA GLY A 106 8.53 -13.08 12.46
C GLY A 106 9.78 -13.89 12.18
N LYS A 107 10.19 -13.97 10.92
CA LYS A 107 11.42 -14.68 10.58
C LYS A 107 12.63 -14.01 11.23
N LEU A 108 12.67 -12.70 11.23
CA LEU A 108 13.76 -11.98 11.87
C LEU A 108 13.82 -12.28 13.36
N ALA A 109 12.67 -12.30 14.00
CA ALA A 109 12.62 -12.52 15.44
C ALA A 109 13.10 -13.91 15.85
N ARG A 110 13.04 -14.86 14.92
CA ARG A 110 13.44 -16.23 15.22
C ARG A 110 14.89 -16.53 14.91
N ARG A 111 15.64 -15.55 14.46
CA ARG A 111 17.03 -15.77 14.14
C ARG A 111 17.92 -15.76 15.34
#